data_e597aa12be05bb662a873dc46f4367f7
#
_entry.id   e597aa12be05bb662a873dc46f4367f7
#
_cell.length_a   1.000
_cell.length_b   1.000
_cell.length_c   1.000
_cell.angle_alpha   90.00
_cell.angle_beta   90.00
_cell.angle_gamma   90.00
#
_symmetry.space_group_name_H-M   'P 1'
#
loop_
_entity.id
_entity.type
_entity.pdbx_description
1 polymer ?
#
loop_
_entity_poly.entity_id
_entity_poly.type
_entity_poly.pdbx_seq_one_letter_code
_entity_poly.pdbx_strand_id
1 'polypeptide(L)'
;GIFISAEGIALGHALSLTSQQIWLLCALCAGLLLALAIRWLLTPPAALVRASHVETSLPASGSDTRRAAWRLLMVYGLAGFGYIITATYLPLFLSGSLQSVDPVHLWALFGLAAAPSCLIWHKLVLKWGYRQALTRNLLFQALGVILPACSASLLFCVLSALLVGFTFMGTVTIALPKAKSLSHQVSFNMIAAMTALYGVGQIAGPLITGALYQIAASFNPALCAAALALLIAAGLVFTERQA
;
A
#
# COMPACT_ATOMS: atom_id res chain seq x y z
N GLY A 1 9.15 -9.64 3.86
CA GLY A 1 8.85 -10.28 2.56
C GLY A 1 9.52 -9.53 1.41
N ILE A 2 9.00 -8.36 0.98
CA ILE A 2 9.43 -7.64 -0.26
C ILE A 2 10.94 -7.37 -0.29
N PHE A 3 11.54 -6.84 0.78
CA PHE A 3 12.98 -6.61 0.87
C PHE A 3 13.79 -7.88 0.67
N ILE A 4 13.46 -8.94 1.42
CA ILE A 4 14.20 -10.20 1.39
C ILE A 4 14.08 -10.88 0.02
N SER A 5 12.91 -10.84 -0.62
CA SER A 5 12.73 -11.41 -1.96
C SER A 5 13.48 -10.63 -3.03
N ALA A 6 13.50 -9.31 -2.96
CA ALA A 6 14.22 -8.46 -3.90
C ALA A 6 15.74 -8.70 -3.81
N GLU A 7 16.33 -8.61 -2.62
CA GLU A 7 17.77 -8.86 -2.43
C GLU A 7 18.13 -10.32 -2.68
N GLY A 8 17.23 -11.26 -2.39
CA GLY A 8 17.42 -12.68 -2.72
C GLY A 8 17.49 -12.92 -4.24
N ILE A 9 16.70 -12.20 -5.03
CA ILE A 9 16.76 -12.25 -6.49
C ILE A 9 18.05 -11.62 -7.00
N ALA A 10 18.45 -10.44 -6.49
CA ALA A 10 19.69 -9.78 -6.86
C ALA A 10 20.92 -10.67 -6.56
N LEU A 11 20.97 -11.28 -5.38
CA LEU A 11 22.01 -12.22 -4.99
C LEU A 11 22.02 -13.47 -5.89
N GLY A 12 20.84 -14.01 -6.21
CA GLY A 12 20.71 -15.13 -7.13
C GLY A 12 21.27 -14.85 -8.51
N HIS A 13 20.99 -13.66 -9.05
CA HIS A 13 21.58 -13.21 -10.33
C HIS A 13 23.11 -13.05 -10.22
N ALA A 14 23.62 -12.44 -9.15
CA ALA A 14 25.07 -12.29 -8.91
C ALA A 14 25.78 -13.64 -8.80
N LEU A 15 25.13 -14.66 -8.26
CA LEU A 15 25.64 -16.03 -8.17
C LEU A 15 25.36 -16.88 -9.42
N SER A 16 24.83 -16.30 -10.48
CA SER A 16 24.49 -16.99 -11.76
C SER A 16 23.54 -18.17 -11.56
N LEU A 17 22.65 -18.08 -10.57
CA LEU A 17 21.65 -19.12 -10.30
C LEU A 17 20.55 -19.09 -11.38
N THR A 18 20.02 -20.28 -11.70
CA THR A 18 18.86 -20.38 -12.60
C THR A 18 17.60 -19.86 -11.91
N SER A 19 16.61 -19.42 -12.69
CA SER A 19 15.33 -18.93 -12.15
C SER A 19 14.67 -19.93 -11.19
N GLN A 20 14.77 -21.25 -11.47
CA GLN A 20 14.24 -22.31 -10.60
C GLN A 20 14.96 -22.34 -9.24
N GLN A 21 16.28 -22.20 -9.22
CA GLN A 21 17.09 -22.16 -7.99
C GLN A 21 16.76 -20.93 -7.15
N ILE A 22 16.54 -19.76 -7.79
CA ILE A 22 16.12 -18.54 -7.10
C ILE A 22 14.75 -18.71 -6.46
N TRP A 23 13.79 -19.30 -7.18
CA TRP A 23 12.46 -19.61 -6.62
C TRP A 23 12.51 -20.57 -5.46
N LEU A 24 13.33 -21.63 -5.55
CA LEU A 24 13.55 -22.57 -4.45
C LEU A 24 14.16 -21.90 -3.23
N LEU A 25 15.14 -21.04 -3.41
CA LEU A 25 15.76 -20.27 -2.33
C LEU A 25 14.74 -19.39 -1.62
N CYS A 26 13.94 -18.64 -2.39
CA CYS A 26 12.86 -17.80 -1.84
C CYS A 26 11.83 -18.64 -1.07
N ALA A 27 11.45 -19.80 -1.60
CA ALA A 27 10.51 -20.71 -0.94
C ALA A 27 11.07 -21.29 0.36
N LEU A 28 12.36 -21.67 0.39
CA LEU A 28 13.03 -22.14 1.61
C LEU A 28 13.12 -21.04 2.67
N CYS A 29 13.50 -19.82 2.27
CA CYS A 29 13.50 -18.67 3.19
C CYS A 29 12.11 -18.37 3.76
N ALA A 30 11.08 -18.41 2.92
CA ALA A 30 9.70 -18.21 3.36
C ALA A 30 9.24 -19.31 4.31
N GLY A 31 9.55 -20.57 4.00
CA GLY A 31 9.26 -21.73 4.86
C GLY A 31 9.96 -21.65 6.22
N LEU A 32 11.22 -21.23 6.24
CA LEU A 32 11.97 -21.03 7.48
C LEU A 32 11.36 -19.92 8.34
N LEU A 33 11.04 -18.77 7.72
CA LEU A 33 10.39 -17.66 8.43
C LEU A 33 9.03 -18.06 8.96
N LEU A 34 8.27 -18.85 8.20
CA LEU A 34 6.98 -19.38 8.64
C LEU A 34 7.17 -20.36 9.83
N ALA A 35 8.12 -21.26 9.76
CA ALA A 35 8.44 -22.20 10.86
C ALA A 35 8.85 -21.46 12.14
N LEU A 36 9.64 -20.38 12.02
CA LEU A 36 9.97 -19.53 13.16
C LEU A 36 8.75 -18.79 13.69
N ALA A 37 7.88 -18.27 12.80
CA ALA A 37 6.67 -17.54 13.17
C ALA A 37 5.62 -18.45 13.82
N ILE A 38 5.52 -19.73 13.46
CA ILE A 38 4.58 -20.69 14.05
C ILE A 38 4.77 -20.80 15.57
N ARG A 39 5.99 -20.80 16.04
CA ARG A 39 6.28 -20.85 17.50
C ARG A 39 5.68 -19.64 18.24
N TRP A 40 5.68 -18.47 17.62
CA TRP A 40 5.13 -17.23 18.19
C TRP A 40 3.61 -17.12 17.99
N LEU A 41 3.08 -17.70 16.91
CA LEU A 41 1.65 -17.71 16.61
C LEU A 41 0.87 -18.70 17.47
N LEU A 42 1.49 -19.82 17.87
CA LEU A 42 0.86 -20.85 18.70
C LEU A 42 0.89 -20.50 20.20
N THR A 43 1.65 -19.48 20.62
CA THR A 43 1.56 -18.92 21.98
C THR A 43 0.47 -17.86 22.01
N PRO A 44 -0.71 -18.14 22.61
CA PRO A 44 -1.75 -17.11 22.70
C PRO A 44 -1.20 -15.94 23.53
N PRO A 45 -1.33 -14.70 23.05
CA PRO A 45 -0.92 -13.55 23.83
C PRO A 45 -1.84 -13.46 25.07
N ALA A 46 -1.27 -13.67 26.23
CA ALA A 46 -1.97 -13.74 27.51
C ALA A 46 -2.68 -12.43 27.95
N ALA A 47 -2.70 -11.39 27.13
CA ALA A 47 -3.15 -10.06 27.59
C ALA A 47 -3.93 -9.20 26.58
N LEU A 48 -4.40 -9.70 25.46
CA LEU A 48 -5.16 -8.84 24.49
C LEU A 48 -6.68 -8.99 24.54
N VAL A 49 -7.22 -9.65 25.56
CA VAL A 49 -8.69 -9.75 25.77
C VAL A 49 -9.27 -8.48 26.41
N ARG A 50 -8.47 -7.46 26.73
CA ARG A 50 -8.92 -6.32 27.54
C ARG A 50 -8.68 -4.96 26.91
N ALA A 51 -9.01 -4.77 25.64
CA ALA A 51 -9.10 -3.42 25.07
C ALA A 51 -10.05 -3.38 23.87
N SER A 52 -11.23 -3.92 24.01
CA SER A 52 -12.36 -3.61 23.12
C SER A 52 -13.47 -2.98 23.95
N HIS A 53 -13.15 -1.91 24.69
CA HIS A 53 -14.16 -0.90 24.91
C HIS A 53 -14.33 -0.21 23.54
N VAL A 54 -15.14 -0.82 22.71
CA VAL A 54 -15.87 -0.12 21.67
C VAL A 54 -16.68 0.92 22.42
N GLU A 55 -16.27 2.18 22.33
CA GLU A 55 -17.19 3.28 22.60
C GLU A 55 -18.42 2.98 21.75
N THR A 56 -19.50 2.68 22.43
CA THR A 56 -20.83 2.53 21.86
C THR A 56 -21.25 3.95 21.48
N SER A 57 -20.70 4.44 20.37
CA SER A 57 -21.24 5.61 19.71
C SER A 57 -22.68 5.25 19.33
N LEU A 58 -23.62 6.11 19.73
CA LEU A 58 -25.03 6.04 19.35
C LEU A 58 -25.17 5.61 17.89
N PRO A 59 -26.15 4.76 17.56
CA PRO A 59 -26.32 4.29 16.19
C PRO A 59 -26.51 5.51 15.28
N ALA A 60 -25.52 5.79 14.46
CA ALA A 60 -25.63 6.77 13.40
C ALA A 60 -26.80 6.37 12.51
N SER A 61 -27.56 7.34 12.00
CA SER A 61 -28.65 7.09 11.06
C SER A 61 -28.16 6.14 9.96
N GLY A 62 -28.92 5.11 9.62
CA GLY A 62 -28.48 4.08 8.66
C GLY A 62 -28.03 4.62 7.29
N SER A 63 -28.46 5.85 6.93
CA SER A 63 -28.02 6.57 5.75
C SER A 63 -26.57 7.08 5.88
N ASP A 64 -26.16 7.58 7.03
CA ASP A 64 -24.82 8.14 7.24
C ASP A 64 -23.78 7.03 7.36
N THR A 65 -24.10 5.93 7.99
CA THR A 65 -23.26 4.74 8.04
C THR A 65 -23.00 4.17 6.65
N ARG A 66 -24.06 4.07 5.83
CA ARG A 66 -23.93 3.58 4.46
C ARG A 66 -23.04 4.49 3.62
N ARG A 67 -23.16 5.81 3.77
CA ARG A 67 -22.30 6.78 3.10
C ARG A 67 -20.84 6.66 3.54
N ALA A 68 -20.59 6.50 4.84
CA ALA A 68 -19.24 6.27 5.36
C ALA A 68 -18.62 4.98 4.83
N ALA A 69 -19.39 3.89 4.76
CA ALA A 69 -18.93 2.63 4.20
C ALA A 69 -18.55 2.76 2.72
N TRP A 70 -19.43 3.33 1.88
CA TRP A 70 -19.14 3.54 0.46
C TRP A 70 -17.95 4.47 0.24
N ARG A 71 -17.82 5.52 1.04
CA ARG A 71 -16.67 6.44 0.98
C ARG A 71 -15.37 5.68 1.27
N LEU A 72 -15.33 4.87 2.33
CA LEU A 72 -14.15 4.08 2.67
C LEU A 72 -13.80 3.08 1.57
N LEU A 73 -14.79 2.44 0.95
CA LEU A 73 -14.60 1.55 -0.19
C LEU A 73 -13.94 2.27 -1.37
N MET A 74 -14.48 3.44 -1.75
CA MET A 74 -13.92 4.24 -2.85
C MET A 74 -12.49 4.72 -2.55
N VAL A 75 -12.24 5.22 -1.34
CA VAL A 75 -10.90 5.64 -0.90
C VAL A 75 -9.91 4.49 -1.01
N TYR A 76 -10.30 3.30 -0.57
CA TYR A 76 -9.43 2.13 -0.59
C TYR A 76 -9.15 1.61 -2.00
N GLY A 77 -10.17 1.61 -2.88
CA GLY A 77 -10.01 1.30 -4.30
C GLY A 77 -9.09 2.27 -5.04
N LEU A 78 -9.28 3.58 -4.81
CA LEU A 78 -8.41 4.63 -5.37
C LEU A 78 -6.97 4.52 -4.85
N ALA A 79 -6.78 4.16 -3.57
CA ALA A 79 -5.46 3.92 -3.01
C ALA A 79 -4.78 2.70 -3.66
N GLY A 80 -5.54 1.62 -3.91
CA GLY A 80 -5.07 0.44 -4.64
C GLY A 80 -4.62 0.77 -6.06
N PHE A 81 -5.40 1.59 -6.77
CA PHE A 81 -5.06 2.08 -8.11
C PHE A 81 -3.79 2.96 -8.07
N GLY A 82 -3.74 3.92 -7.12
CA GLY A 82 -2.67 4.92 -7.10
C GLY A 82 -1.29 4.33 -6.82
N TYR A 83 -1.17 3.42 -5.85
CA TYR A 83 0.15 2.90 -5.49
C TYR A 83 0.69 1.87 -6.49
N ILE A 84 -0.19 1.06 -7.11
CA ILE A 84 0.24 -0.07 -7.94
C ILE A 84 0.99 0.38 -9.19
N ILE A 85 0.64 1.54 -9.74
CA ILE A 85 1.30 2.10 -10.93
C ILE A 85 2.78 2.34 -10.62
N THR A 86 3.09 3.02 -9.52
CA THR A 86 4.48 3.22 -9.10
C THR A 86 5.14 1.89 -8.74
N ALA A 87 4.48 1.05 -7.96
CA ALA A 87 5.01 -0.23 -7.55
C ALA A 87 5.37 -1.12 -8.75
N THR A 88 4.58 -1.12 -9.82
CA THR A 88 4.82 -1.95 -11.00
C THR A 88 5.88 -1.36 -11.93
N TYR A 89 5.87 -0.05 -12.16
CA TYR A 89 6.65 0.57 -13.23
C TYR A 89 7.90 1.31 -12.73
N LEU A 90 8.07 1.51 -11.41
CA LEU A 90 9.23 2.20 -10.84
C LEU A 90 10.58 1.63 -11.31
N PRO A 91 10.78 0.29 -11.42
CA PRO A 91 12.01 -0.26 -11.97
C PRO A 91 12.25 0.11 -13.44
N LEU A 92 11.19 0.27 -14.24
CA LEU A 92 11.29 0.62 -15.66
C LEU A 92 11.70 2.08 -15.89
N PHE A 93 11.41 2.99 -14.95
CA PHE A 93 11.85 4.38 -15.03
C PHE A 93 13.38 4.51 -14.98
N LEU A 94 14.06 3.57 -14.31
CA LEU A 94 15.52 3.57 -14.19
C LEU A 94 16.22 2.82 -15.32
N SER A 95 15.58 1.83 -15.93
CA SER A 95 16.22 1.01 -16.97
C SER A 95 16.65 1.81 -18.20
N GLY A 96 16.05 3.00 -18.44
CA GLY A 96 16.42 3.91 -19.53
C GLY A 96 17.47 4.95 -19.16
N SER A 97 17.64 5.29 -17.88
CA SER A 97 18.45 6.46 -17.46
C SER A 97 19.70 6.11 -16.64
N LEU A 98 19.76 4.94 -16.02
CA LEU A 98 20.81 4.57 -15.07
C LEU A 98 21.21 3.10 -15.24
N GLN A 99 22.16 2.85 -16.14
CA GLN A 99 22.74 1.51 -16.38
C GLN A 99 23.60 0.99 -15.20
N SER A 100 23.81 1.79 -14.16
CA SER A 100 24.73 1.46 -13.05
C SER A 100 24.05 0.86 -11.81
N VAL A 101 22.74 0.88 -11.70
CA VAL A 101 21.99 0.39 -10.52
C VAL A 101 20.95 -0.63 -10.95
N ASP A 102 21.00 -1.84 -10.35
CA ASP A 102 19.97 -2.86 -10.59
C ASP A 102 18.62 -2.35 -10.07
N PRO A 103 17.59 -2.27 -10.93
CA PRO A 103 16.24 -1.85 -10.52
C PRO A 103 15.63 -2.66 -9.36
N VAL A 104 16.13 -3.86 -9.11
CA VAL A 104 15.69 -4.73 -8.01
C VAL A 104 15.93 -4.08 -6.64
N HIS A 105 17.00 -3.27 -6.50
CA HIS A 105 17.28 -2.55 -5.25
C HIS A 105 16.23 -1.48 -4.91
N LEU A 106 15.50 -0.94 -5.90
CA LEU A 106 14.36 -0.06 -5.61
C LEU A 106 13.21 -0.80 -4.94
N TRP A 107 12.97 -2.04 -5.36
CA TRP A 107 12.00 -2.91 -4.68
C TRP A 107 12.44 -3.26 -3.26
N ALA A 108 13.73 -3.45 -3.05
CA ALA A 108 14.28 -3.65 -1.71
C ALA A 108 14.05 -2.42 -0.82
N LEU A 109 14.33 -1.21 -1.32
CA LEU A 109 14.06 0.05 -0.60
C LEU A 109 12.58 0.25 -0.29
N PHE A 110 11.70 -0.05 -1.26
CA PHE A 110 10.25 -0.05 -1.06
C PHE A 110 9.85 -0.99 0.08
N GLY A 111 10.36 -2.22 0.08
CA GLY A 111 10.10 -3.22 1.12
C GLY A 111 10.66 -2.85 2.49
N LEU A 112 11.85 -2.21 2.52
CA LEU A 112 12.48 -1.71 3.73
C LEU A 112 11.64 -0.61 4.39
N ALA A 113 11.14 0.35 3.59
CA ALA A 113 10.27 1.41 4.07
C ALA A 113 8.90 0.89 4.54
N ALA A 114 8.39 -0.17 3.91
CA ALA A 114 7.14 -0.81 4.32
C ALA A 114 7.23 -1.53 5.67
N ALA A 115 8.40 -2.01 6.07
CA ALA A 115 8.56 -2.78 7.30
C ALA A 115 8.16 -2.00 8.58
N PRO A 116 8.65 -0.78 8.86
CA PRO A 116 8.26 0.02 10.02
C PRO A 116 6.90 0.71 9.84
N SER A 117 6.37 0.78 8.64
CA SER A 117 5.17 1.55 8.25
C SER A 117 3.98 1.25 9.15
N CYS A 118 3.65 -0.04 9.34
CA CYS A 118 2.49 -0.43 10.15
C CYS A 118 2.58 0.09 11.60
N LEU A 119 3.75 -0.02 12.22
CA LEU A 119 3.97 0.43 13.61
C LEU A 119 3.89 1.94 13.72
N ILE A 120 4.51 2.65 12.78
CA ILE A 120 4.54 4.11 12.78
C ILE A 120 3.14 4.66 12.52
N TRP A 121 2.44 4.20 11.48
CA TRP A 121 1.09 4.66 11.17
C TRP A 121 0.07 4.29 12.25
N HIS A 122 0.22 3.13 12.91
CA HIS A 122 -0.60 2.80 14.08
C HIS A 122 -0.46 3.85 15.19
N LYS A 123 0.78 4.21 15.56
CA LYS A 123 1.04 5.28 16.55
C LYS A 123 0.51 6.63 16.10
N LEU A 124 0.62 6.97 14.83
CA LEU A 124 0.11 8.22 14.27
C LEU A 124 -1.42 8.28 14.28
N VAL A 125 -2.11 7.15 14.06
CA VAL A 125 -3.58 7.06 14.21
C VAL A 125 -3.99 7.35 15.65
N LEU A 126 -3.29 6.80 16.63
CA LEU A 126 -3.57 7.08 18.05
C LEU A 126 -3.37 8.55 18.41
N LYS A 127 -2.40 9.24 17.77
CA LYS A 127 -2.10 10.65 18.03
C LYS A 127 -3.01 11.63 17.27
N TRP A 128 -3.32 11.34 15.99
CA TRP A 128 -4.01 12.28 15.09
C TRP A 128 -5.46 11.90 14.80
N GLY A 129 -5.85 10.68 15.18
CA GLY A 129 -7.12 10.08 14.79
C GLY A 129 -7.12 9.59 13.35
N TYR A 130 -8.13 8.76 13.04
CA TYR A 130 -8.29 8.09 11.72
C TYR A 130 -8.23 9.05 10.53
N ARG A 131 -9.07 10.12 10.55
CA ARG A 131 -9.22 11.03 9.41
C ARG A 131 -7.91 11.73 9.05
N GLN A 132 -7.26 12.35 10.04
CA GLN A 132 -6.02 13.09 9.78
C GLN A 132 -4.87 12.15 9.38
N ALA A 133 -4.78 10.99 10.02
CA ALA A 133 -3.75 10.01 9.69
C ALA A 133 -3.91 9.49 8.25
N LEU A 134 -5.14 9.10 7.84
CA LEU A 134 -5.39 8.60 6.50
C LEU A 134 -5.21 9.69 5.42
N THR A 135 -5.71 10.91 5.68
CA THR A 135 -5.50 12.02 4.74
C THR A 135 -4.01 12.29 4.53
N ARG A 136 -3.22 12.40 5.60
CA ARG A 136 -1.77 12.63 5.48
C ARG A 136 -1.06 11.47 4.80
N ASN A 137 -1.44 10.24 5.13
CA ASN A 137 -0.89 9.05 4.49
C ASN A 137 -1.10 9.10 2.97
N LEU A 138 -2.33 9.38 2.51
CA LEU A 138 -2.65 9.47 1.08
C LEU A 138 -1.96 10.64 0.38
N LEU A 139 -1.78 11.79 1.06
CA LEU A 139 -1.03 12.92 0.52
C LEU A 139 0.47 12.60 0.35
N PHE A 140 1.10 11.95 1.34
CA PHE A 140 2.48 11.48 1.22
C PHE A 140 2.61 10.42 0.13
N GLN A 141 1.61 9.55 -0.02
CA GLN A 141 1.59 8.56 -1.10
C GLN A 141 1.47 9.22 -2.47
N ALA A 142 0.58 10.21 -2.62
CA ALA A 142 0.44 10.98 -3.87
C ALA A 142 1.74 11.71 -4.22
N LEU A 143 2.41 12.32 -3.22
CA LEU A 143 3.72 12.92 -3.40
C LEU A 143 4.75 11.88 -3.89
N GLY A 144 4.81 10.72 -3.23
CA GLY A 144 5.72 9.65 -3.64
C GLY A 144 5.48 9.17 -5.07
N VAL A 145 4.21 9.05 -5.48
CA VAL A 145 3.82 8.60 -6.82
C VAL A 145 4.22 9.60 -7.91
N ILE A 146 4.09 10.91 -7.65
CA ILE A 146 4.36 11.93 -8.68
C ILE A 146 5.86 12.24 -8.86
N LEU A 147 6.71 11.94 -7.88
CA LEU A 147 8.14 12.27 -7.94
C LEU A 147 8.85 11.80 -9.22
N PRO A 148 8.69 10.56 -9.72
CA PRO A 148 9.35 10.11 -10.94
C PRO A 148 8.88 10.86 -12.19
N ALA A 149 7.68 11.44 -12.19
CA ALA A 149 7.19 12.28 -13.29
C ALA A 149 7.86 13.66 -13.31
N CYS A 150 8.31 14.17 -12.14
CA CYS A 150 9.03 15.43 -12.04
C CYS A 150 10.48 15.30 -12.50
N SER A 151 11.14 14.18 -12.21
CA SER A 151 12.50 13.90 -12.66
C SER A 151 12.77 12.39 -12.64
N ALA A 152 13.34 11.87 -13.71
CA ALA A 152 13.79 10.49 -13.83
C ALA A 152 15.15 10.24 -13.14
N SER A 153 15.58 11.10 -12.21
CA SER A 153 16.83 10.92 -11.49
C SER A 153 16.72 9.83 -10.42
N LEU A 154 17.83 9.19 -10.10
CA LEU A 154 17.90 8.15 -9.07
C LEU A 154 17.32 8.65 -7.72
N LEU A 155 17.63 9.88 -7.35
CA LEU A 155 17.15 10.47 -6.10
C LEU A 155 15.61 10.50 -6.02
N PHE A 156 14.95 10.94 -7.11
CA PHE A 156 13.49 11.01 -7.15
C PHE A 156 12.85 9.61 -7.15
N CYS A 157 13.46 8.65 -7.82
CA CYS A 157 13.00 7.26 -7.81
C CYS A 157 13.19 6.60 -6.43
N VAL A 158 14.31 6.85 -5.76
CA VAL A 158 14.54 6.36 -4.38
C VAL A 158 13.56 6.99 -3.40
N LEU A 159 13.36 8.31 -3.46
CA LEU A 159 12.37 8.99 -2.61
C LEU A 159 10.95 8.47 -2.88
N SER A 160 10.61 8.23 -4.13
CA SER A 160 9.34 7.61 -4.52
C SER A 160 9.17 6.22 -3.89
N ALA A 161 10.17 5.34 -4.05
CA ALA A 161 10.16 3.99 -3.47
C ALA A 161 9.96 4.02 -1.96
N LEU A 162 10.68 4.89 -1.26
CA LEU A 162 10.57 5.05 0.19
C LEU A 162 9.20 5.59 0.62
N LEU A 163 8.70 6.65 -0.03
CA LEU A 163 7.41 7.25 0.31
C LEU A 163 6.25 6.31 0.02
N VAL A 164 6.23 5.70 -1.16
CA VAL A 164 5.14 4.77 -1.53
C VAL A 164 5.20 3.51 -0.67
N GLY A 165 6.40 2.95 -0.44
CA GLY A 165 6.59 1.80 0.45
C GLY A 165 6.15 2.08 1.88
N PHE A 166 6.50 3.25 2.42
CA PHE A 166 6.11 3.67 3.77
C PHE A 166 4.61 3.92 3.91
N THR A 167 3.91 4.31 2.86
CA THR A 167 2.51 4.74 2.94
C THR A 167 1.52 3.65 2.54
N PHE A 168 1.86 2.73 1.62
CA PHE A 168 0.88 1.75 1.15
C PHE A 168 0.41 0.80 2.26
N MET A 169 1.32 0.29 3.12
CA MET A 169 0.96 -0.50 4.29
C MET A 169 0.30 0.35 5.38
N GLY A 170 0.63 1.65 5.43
CA GLY A 170 -0.04 2.63 6.27
C GLY A 170 -1.53 2.76 5.95
N THR A 171 -1.89 2.83 4.67
CA THR A 171 -3.29 2.85 4.22
C THR A 171 -4.06 1.65 4.76
N VAL A 172 -3.50 0.43 4.64
CA VAL A 172 -4.09 -0.80 5.17
C VAL A 172 -4.27 -0.72 6.69
N THR A 173 -3.21 -0.34 7.40
CA THR A 173 -3.18 -0.26 8.87
C THR A 173 -4.21 0.72 9.41
N ILE A 174 -4.44 1.84 8.72
CA ILE A 174 -5.37 2.88 9.13
C ILE A 174 -6.82 2.50 8.76
N ALA A 175 -7.04 1.98 7.55
CA ALA A 175 -8.37 1.75 7.01
C ALA A 175 -9.06 0.50 7.59
N LEU A 176 -8.30 -0.57 7.87
CA LEU A 176 -8.85 -1.84 8.28
C LEU A 176 -9.62 -1.80 9.62
N PRO A 177 -9.14 -1.14 10.69
CA PRO A 177 -9.91 -0.99 11.94
C PRO A 177 -11.22 -0.24 11.73
N LYS A 178 -11.23 0.81 10.89
CA LYS A 178 -12.46 1.56 10.54
C LYS A 178 -13.44 0.67 9.78
N ALA A 179 -12.97 -0.13 8.83
CA ALA A 179 -13.79 -1.10 8.13
C ALA A 179 -14.44 -2.11 9.08
N LYS A 180 -13.65 -2.62 10.04
CA LYS A 180 -14.15 -3.55 11.06
C LYS A 180 -15.26 -2.90 11.91
N SER A 181 -15.12 -1.65 12.31
CA SER A 181 -16.16 -0.94 13.06
C SER A 181 -17.45 -0.75 12.24
N LEU A 182 -17.33 -0.52 10.93
CA LEU A 182 -18.49 -0.38 10.04
C LEU A 182 -19.15 -1.72 9.68
N SER A 183 -18.43 -2.84 9.77
CA SER A 183 -18.92 -4.18 9.41
C SER A 183 -20.20 -4.60 10.18
N HIS A 184 -20.35 -4.12 11.40
CA HIS A 184 -21.54 -4.42 12.24
C HIS A 184 -22.77 -3.57 11.87
N GLN A 185 -22.60 -2.58 10.99
CA GLN A 185 -23.63 -1.59 10.66
C GLN A 185 -24.07 -1.68 9.19
N VAL A 186 -23.46 -2.55 8.40
CA VAL A 186 -23.80 -2.76 6.98
C VAL A 186 -24.18 -4.22 6.74
N SER A 187 -25.01 -4.47 5.73
CA SER A 187 -25.51 -5.81 5.39
C SER A 187 -24.56 -6.69 4.60
N PHE A 188 -23.36 -6.21 4.28
CA PHE A 188 -22.35 -6.92 3.49
C PHE A 188 -21.02 -6.99 4.23
N ASN A 189 -20.17 -7.94 3.82
CA ASN A 189 -18.83 -8.06 4.41
C ASN A 189 -17.93 -6.91 3.95
N MET A 190 -17.77 -5.91 4.82
CA MET A 190 -17.02 -4.69 4.53
C MET A 190 -15.54 -4.96 4.20
N ILE A 191 -14.91 -5.90 4.90
CA ILE A 191 -13.51 -6.25 4.67
C ILE A 191 -13.34 -6.91 3.29
N ALA A 192 -14.22 -7.85 2.94
CA ALA A 192 -14.20 -8.49 1.64
C ALA A 192 -14.43 -7.49 0.50
N ALA A 193 -15.41 -6.58 0.67
CA ALA A 193 -15.69 -5.54 -0.32
C ALA A 193 -14.50 -4.57 -0.50
N MET A 194 -13.84 -4.17 0.60
CA MET A 194 -12.63 -3.36 0.52
C MET A 194 -11.51 -4.07 -0.22
N THR A 195 -11.24 -5.34 0.10
CA THR A 195 -10.21 -6.13 -0.56
C THR A 195 -10.49 -6.30 -2.05
N ALA A 196 -11.76 -6.57 -2.41
CA ALA A 196 -12.17 -6.68 -3.79
C ALA A 196 -11.96 -5.37 -4.57
N LEU A 197 -12.39 -4.24 -3.99
CA LEU A 197 -12.26 -2.93 -4.66
C LEU A 197 -10.81 -2.47 -4.77
N TYR A 198 -9.97 -2.80 -3.77
CA TYR A 198 -8.54 -2.59 -3.82
C TYR A 198 -7.91 -3.42 -4.95
N GLY A 199 -8.29 -4.69 -5.08
CA GLY A 199 -7.87 -5.56 -6.18
C GLY A 199 -8.30 -5.05 -7.55
N VAL A 200 -9.52 -4.54 -7.69
CA VAL A 200 -9.99 -3.87 -8.91
C VAL A 200 -9.10 -2.68 -9.24
N GLY A 201 -8.76 -1.84 -8.26
CA GLY A 201 -7.81 -0.73 -8.44
C GLY A 201 -6.45 -1.21 -8.94
N GLN A 202 -5.93 -2.29 -8.35
CA GLN A 202 -4.64 -2.87 -8.74
C GLN A 202 -4.64 -3.45 -10.16
N ILE A 203 -5.75 -3.99 -10.64
CA ILE A 203 -5.89 -4.49 -12.02
C ILE A 203 -6.04 -3.31 -12.99
N ALA A 204 -6.87 -2.32 -12.64
CA ALA A 204 -7.11 -1.15 -13.47
C ALA A 204 -5.85 -0.30 -13.67
N GLY A 205 -4.98 -0.21 -12.66
CA GLY A 205 -3.74 0.57 -12.72
C GLY A 205 -2.84 0.21 -13.91
N PRO A 206 -2.34 -1.03 -14.01
CA PRO A 206 -1.51 -1.46 -15.13
C PRO A 206 -2.22 -1.36 -16.49
N LEU A 207 -3.52 -1.69 -16.56
CA LEU A 207 -4.29 -1.60 -17.80
C LEU A 207 -4.37 -0.16 -18.33
N ILE A 208 -4.72 0.79 -17.46
CA ILE A 208 -4.79 2.21 -17.81
C ILE A 208 -3.39 2.73 -18.15
N THR A 209 -2.36 2.33 -17.41
CA THR A 209 -0.98 2.71 -17.70
C THR A 209 -0.54 2.23 -19.07
N GLY A 210 -0.85 0.98 -19.44
CA GLY A 210 -0.53 0.45 -20.77
C GLY A 210 -1.22 1.23 -21.90
N ALA A 211 -2.50 1.57 -21.73
CA ALA A 211 -3.25 2.38 -22.69
C ALA A 211 -2.68 3.80 -22.82
N LEU A 212 -2.39 4.45 -21.71
CA LEU A 212 -1.79 5.80 -21.70
C LEU A 212 -0.38 5.82 -22.30
N TYR A 213 0.40 4.78 -22.03
CA TYR A 213 1.74 4.65 -22.62
C TYR A 213 1.72 4.50 -24.14
N GLN A 214 0.75 3.75 -24.70
CA GLN A 214 0.58 3.61 -26.15
C GLN A 214 0.28 4.95 -26.83
N ILE A 215 -0.42 5.87 -26.13
CA ILE A 215 -0.80 7.18 -26.68
C ILE A 215 0.33 8.20 -26.50
N ALA A 216 0.95 8.25 -25.31
CA ALA A 216 1.87 9.30 -24.94
C ALA A 216 3.35 8.93 -25.06
N ALA A 217 3.67 7.65 -25.31
CA ALA A 217 5.04 7.10 -25.25
C ALA A 217 5.80 7.46 -23.96
N SER A 218 5.05 7.68 -22.87
CA SER A 218 5.57 8.10 -21.57
C SER A 218 4.69 7.57 -20.43
N PHE A 219 5.31 7.30 -19.28
CA PHE A 219 4.58 6.92 -18.06
C PHE A 219 4.04 8.10 -17.27
N ASN A 220 4.46 9.34 -17.59
CA ASN A 220 4.05 10.55 -16.84
C ASN A 220 2.52 10.71 -16.74
N PRO A 221 1.71 10.50 -17.79
CA PRO A 221 0.27 10.59 -17.68
C PRO A 221 -0.33 9.58 -16.68
N ALA A 222 0.23 8.38 -16.61
CA ALA A 222 -0.22 7.35 -15.66
C ALA A 222 0.13 7.73 -14.22
N LEU A 223 1.33 8.27 -13.98
CA LEU A 223 1.73 8.79 -12.66
C LEU A 223 0.86 9.97 -12.23
N CYS A 224 0.52 10.89 -13.15
CA CYS A 224 -0.40 11.98 -12.88
C CYS A 224 -1.80 11.47 -12.53
N ALA A 225 -2.32 10.48 -13.27
CA ALA A 225 -3.62 9.87 -12.98
C ALA A 225 -3.62 9.16 -11.62
N ALA A 226 -2.54 8.46 -11.27
CA ALA A 226 -2.36 7.81 -9.99
C ALA A 226 -2.32 8.82 -8.83
N ALA A 227 -1.54 9.88 -8.97
CA ALA A 227 -1.46 10.95 -7.97
C ALA A 227 -2.81 11.65 -7.80
N LEU A 228 -3.52 11.94 -8.90
CA LEU A 228 -4.86 12.53 -8.85
C LEU A 228 -5.86 11.63 -8.13
N ALA A 229 -5.85 10.32 -8.39
CA ALA A 229 -6.69 9.35 -7.69
C ALA A 229 -6.44 9.37 -6.17
N LEU A 230 -5.17 9.43 -5.74
CA LEU A 230 -4.80 9.54 -4.34
C LEU A 230 -5.22 10.87 -3.70
N LEU A 231 -5.12 11.98 -4.45
CA LEU A 231 -5.60 13.29 -3.99
C LEU A 231 -7.12 13.33 -3.85
N ILE A 232 -7.85 12.71 -4.78
CA ILE A 232 -9.31 12.53 -4.67
C ILE A 232 -9.64 11.70 -3.43
N ALA A 233 -8.92 10.59 -3.21
CA ALA A 233 -9.10 9.77 -2.02
C ALA A 233 -8.84 10.54 -0.73
N ALA A 234 -7.77 11.35 -0.68
CA ALA A 234 -7.47 12.22 0.46
C ALA A 234 -8.57 13.27 0.71
N GLY A 235 -9.11 13.88 -0.35
CA GLY A 235 -10.23 14.82 -0.30
C GLY A 235 -11.50 14.18 0.24
N LEU A 236 -11.82 12.95 -0.20
CA LEU A 236 -12.95 12.18 0.31
C LEU A 236 -12.85 11.91 1.82
N VAL A 237 -11.65 11.59 2.31
CA VAL A 237 -11.41 11.40 3.76
C VAL A 237 -11.48 12.71 4.51
N PHE A 238 -10.90 13.78 3.96
CA PHE A 238 -10.87 15.09 4.61
C PHE A 238 -12.27 15.68 4.80
N THR A 239 -13.16 15.48 3.83
CA THR A 239 -14.56 15.97 3.86
C THR A 239 -15.49 15.10 4.72
N GLU A 240 -15.00 14.00 5.31
CA GLU A 240 -15.80 13.20 6.24
C GLU A 240 -16.13 14.03 7.49
N ARG A 241 -17.44 14.29 7.70
CA ARG A 241 -17.91 14.96 8.93
C ARG A 241 -17.61 14.06 10.12
N GLN A 242 -17.07 14.64 11.18
CA GLN A 242 -17.01 13.96 12.48
C GLN A 242 -18.47 13.85 12.97
N ALA A 243 -18.98 12.62 13.00
CA ALA A 243 -20.23 12.32 13.68
C ALA A 243 -19.94 12.06 15.15
#